data_9d51575f4ba31a21dee5963d18a006c0
#
_entry.id   9d51575f4ba31a21dee5963d18a006c0
#
_cell.length_a   1.000
_cell.length_b   1.000
_cell.length_c   1.000
_cell.angle_alpha   90.00
_cell.angle_beta   90.00
_cell.angle_gamma   90.00
#
_symmetry.space_group_name_H-M   'P 1'
#
loop_
_entity.id
_entity.type
_entity.pdbx_description
1 polymer ?
#
loop_
_entity_poly.entity_id
_entity_poly.type
_entity_poly.pdbx_seq_one_letter_code
_entity_poly.pdbx_strand_id
1 'polypeptide(L)'
;MKTKAVLSVLGEDRVGIVAAISAALAENGANIEDIRQTILSGIFSMTMLVTVDEDAHAFEDVQASLAEVAERLGMQVTLQREDVFRFMHRV
;
A
#
# COMPACT_ATOMS: atom_id res chain seq x y z
N MET A 1 -11.97 -3.15 -14.60
CA MET A 1 -10.65 -3.75 -14.90
C MET A 1 -9.86 -3.91 -13.62
N LYS A 2 -9.35 -5.09 -13.39
CA LYS A 2 -8.57 -5.35 -12.17
C LYS A 2 -7.09 -5.13 -12.45
N THR A 3 -6.48 -4.31 -11.62
CA THR A 3 -5.09 -3.88 -11.81
C THR A 3 -4.25 -4.32 -10.62
N LYS A 4 -3.13 -4.95 -10.87
CA LYS A 4 -2.17 -5.27 -9.82
C LYS A 4 -1.35 -4.04 -9.49
N ALA A 5 -1.13 -3.83 -8.20
CA ALA A 5 -0.39 -2.70 -7.70
C ALA A 5 0.52 -3.11 -6.56
N VAL A 6 1.59 -2.37 -6.38
CA VAL A 6 2.55 -2.59 -5.29
C VAL A 6 2.38 -1.46 -4.28
N LEU A 7 2.11 -1.85 -3.05
CA LEU A 7 2.00 -0.92 -1.92
C LEU A 7 3.25 -1.06 -1.07
N SER A 8 3.93 0.06 -0.81
CA SER A 8 5.11 0.08 0.04
C SER A 8 4.85 0.97 1.25
N VAL A 9 5.21 0.50 2.44
CA VAL A 9 5.03 1.22 3.70
C VAL A 9 6.36 1.21 4.44
N LEU A 10 6.83 2.38 4.85
CA LEU A 10 8.11 2.51 5.53
C LEU A 10 8.03 3.59 6.61
N GLY A 11 8.55 3.28 7.79
CA GLY A 11 8.59 4.25 8.88
C GLY A 11 8.90 3.60 10.22
N GLU A 12 8.75 4.33 11.29
CA GLU A 12 8.94 3.78 12.62
C GLU A 12 7.83 2.80 12.98
N ASP A 13 8.22 1.69 13.59
CA ASP A 13 7.26 0.67 14.00
C ASP A 13 6.34 1.23 15.08
N ARG A 14 5.06 0.92 14.95
CA ARG A 14 4.05 1.29 15.92
C ARG A 14 2.84 0.37 15.81
N VAL A 15 2.02 0.37 16.85
CA VAL A 15 0.81 -0.44 16.88
C VAL A 15 -0.19 0.06 15.84
N GLY A 16 -0.82 -0.87 15.14
CA GLY A 16 -1.96 -0.58 14.27
C GLY A 16 -1.63 -0.27 12.82
N ILE A 17 -0.37 -0.36 12.40
CA ILE A 17 0.01 -0.05 11.00
C ILE A 17 -0.74 -0.97 10.03
N VAL A 18 -0.61 -2.28 10.21
CA VAL A 18 -1.21 -3.25 9.30
C VAL A 18 -2.74 -3.14 9.32
N ALA A 19 -3.31 -2.95 10.52
CA ALA A 19 -4.76 -2.82 10.66
C ALA A 19 -5.29 -1.62 9.89
N ALA A 20 -4.63 -0.46 10.03
CA ALA A 20 -5.08 0.78 9.38
C ALA A 20 -4.94 0.68 7.85
N ILE A 21 -3.82 0.15 7.37
CA ILE A 21 -3.58 -0.03 5.93
C ILE A 21 -4.58 -1.02 5.34
N SER A 22 -4.79 -2.14 6.02
CA SER A 22 -5.72 -3.17 5.54
C SER A 22 -7.16 -2.67 5.52
N ALA A 23 -7.56 -1.87 6.51
CA ALA A 23 -8.89 -1.27 6.55
C ALA A 23 -9.10 -0.33 5.37
N ALA A 24 -8.11 0.51 5.07
CA ALA A 24 -8.20 1.44 3.94
C ALA A 24 -8.29 0.68 2.61
N LEU A 25 -7.52 -0.40 2.46
CA LEU A 25 -7.60 -1.23 1.25
C LEU A 25 -8.99 -1.87 1.12
N ALA A 26 -9.54 -2.39 2.21
CA ALA A 26 -10.86 -3.01 2.19
C ALA A 26 -11.95 -2.00 1.83
N GLU A 27 -11.88 -0.79 2.36
CA GLU A 27 -12.83 0.27 2.07
C GLU A 27 -12.79 0.69 0.60
N ASN A 28 -11.65 0.51 -0.05
CA ASN A 28 -11.46 0.83 -1.46
C ASN A 28 -11.61 -0.40 -2.36
N GLY A 29 -12.13 -1.50 -1.82
CA GLY A 29 -12.36 -2.70 -2.59
C GLY A 29 -11.12 -3.38 -3.12
N ALA A 30 -9.96 -3.05 -2.54
CA ALA A 30 -8.70 -3.66 -2.96
C ALA A 30 -8.48 -4.98 -2.22
N ASN A 31 -7.95 -5.97 -2.93
CA ASN A 31 -7.67 -7.28 -2.38
C ASN A 31 -6.16 -7.45 -2.19
N ILE A 32 -5.76 -7.96 -1.02
CA ILE A 32 -4.36 -8.23 -0.73
C ILE A 32 -4.02 -9.61 -1.26
N GLU A 33 -3.08 -9.67 -2.22
CA GLU A 33 -2.66 -10.93 -2.83
C GLU A 33 -1.46 -11.53 -2.10
N ASP A 34 -0.55 -10.68 -1.65
CA ASP A 34 0.65 -11.13 -0.95
C ASP A 34 1.17 -9.99 -0.07
N ILE A 35 1.92 -10.34 0.96
CA ILE A 35 2.45 -9.38 1.90
C ILE A 35 3.80 -9.86 2.44
N ARG A 36 4.74 -8.95 2.54
CA ARG A 36 6.03 -9.16 3.21
C ARG A 36 6.28 -8.00 4.13
N GLN A 37 6.68 -8.29 5.35
CA GLN A 37 6.99 -7.23 6.30
C GLN A 37 8.20 -7.62 7.14
N THR A 38 8.97 -6.62 7.53
CA THR A 38 10.12 -6.79 8.41
C THR A 38 10.18 -5.63 9.39
N ILE A 39 10.81 -5.88 10.53
CA ILE A 39 11.12 -4.85 11.50
C ILE A 39 12.60 -4.94 11.77
N LEU A 40 13.34 -3.88 11.44
CA LEU A 40 14.78 -3.82 11.62
C LEU A 40 15.12 -2.62 12.49
N SER A 41 15.57 -2.88 13.71
CA SER A 41 15.94 -1.82 14.66
C SER A 41 14.83 -0.78 14.83
N GLY A 42 13.58 -1.23 14.97
CA GLY A 42 12.44 -0.35 15.13
C GLY A 42 11.92 0.29 13.86
N ILE A 43 12.51 -0.03 12.72
CA ILE A 43 12.05 0.45 11.41
C ILE A 43 11.13 -0.61 10.80
N PHE A 44 9.88 -0.21 10.57
CA PHE A 44 8.88 -1.07 9.92
C PHE A 44 8.97 -0.91 8.42
N SER A 45 9.03 -2.03 7.71
CA SER A 45 9.04 -2.04 6.25
C SER A 45 8.06 -3.11 5.77
N MET A 46 7.16 -2.72 4.87
CA MET A 46 6.15 -3.65 4.37
C MET A 46 5.93 -3.41 2.88
N THR A 47 5.83 -4.51 2.14
CA THR A 47 5.45 -4.48 0.73
C THR A 47 4.27 -5.41 0.53
N MET A 48 3.23 -4.92 -0.09
CA MET A 48 2.05 -5.72 -0.43
C MET A 48 1.84 -5.72 -1.94
N LEU A 49 1.42 -6.86 -2.46
CA LEU A 49 0.87 -6.95 -3.80
C LEU A 49 -0.64 -6.94 -3.64
N VAL A 50 -1.30 -5.97 -4.26
CA VAL A 50 -2.76 -5.82 -4.14
C VAL A 50 -3.40 -5.77 -5.52
N THR A 51 -4.69 -6.08 -5.57
CA THR A 51 -5.49 -5.94 -6.79
C THR A 51 -6.55 -4.88 -6.56
N VAL A 52 -6.59 -3.88 -7.44
CA VAL A 52 -7.56 -2.79 -7.39
C VAL A 52 -8.52 -2.94 -8.56
N ASP A 53 -9.83 -2.84 -8.27
CA ASP A 53 -10.84 -2.84 -9.34
C ASP A 53 -11.06 -1.40 -9.79
N GLU A 54 -10.45 -1.02 -10.90
CA GLU A 54 -10.52 0.36 -11.39
C GLU A 54 -11.88 0.72 -12.01
N ASP A 55 -12.76 -0.25 -12.18
CA ASP A 55 -14.14 0.04 -12.59
C ASP A 55 -14.97 0.55 -11.42
N ALA A 56 -14.65 0.11 -10.21
CA ALA A 56 -15.38 0.50 -9.00
C ALA A 56 -14.73 1.67 -8.28
N HIS A 57 -13.41 1.78 -8.34
CA HIS A 57 -12.65 2.80 -7.62
C HIS A 57 -11.54 3.33 -8.51
N ALA A 58 -11.49 4.65 -8.70
CA ALA A 58 -10.39 5.25 -9.44
C ALA A 58 -9.07 5.00 -8.70
N PHE A 59 -8.03 4.66 -9.44
CA PHE A 59 -6.74 4.34 -8.83
C PHE A 59 -6.22 5.51 -7.98
N GLU A 60 -6.39 6.73 -8.47
CA GLU A 60 -5.98 7.93 -7.76
C GLU A 60 -6.71 8.12 -6.43
N ASP A 61 -7.97 7.68 -6.36
CA ASP A 61 -8.74 7.75 -5.12
C ASP A 61 -8.21 6.76 -4.09
N VAL A 62 -7.79 5.58 -4.54
CA VAL A 62 -7.18 4.60 -3.64
C VAL A 62 -5.84 5.14 -3.13
N GLN A 63 -5.05 5.74 -4.01
CA GLN A 63 -3.79 6.37 -3.61
C GLN A 63 -4.03 7.47 -2.57
N ALA A 64 -5.03 8.31 -2.79
CA ALA A 64 -5.35 9.41 -1.87
C ALA A 64 -5.79 8.88 -0.50
N SER A 65 -6.59 7.82 -0.49
CA SER A 65 -7.04 7.19 0.75
C SER A 65 -5.87 6.66 1.57
N LEU A 66 -4.92 6.01 0.90
CA LEU A 66 -3.74 5.48 1.56
C LEU A 66 -2.80 6.59 2.02
N ALA A 67 -2.69 7.67 1.26
CA ALA A 67 -1.88 8.82 1.66
C ALA A 67 -2.42 9.45 2.95
N GLU A 68 -3.74 9.50 3.09
CA GLU A 68 -4.38 10.01 4.30
C GLU A 68 -4.05 9.14 5.52
N VAL A 69 -4.11 7.82 5.35
CA VAL A 69 -3.74 6.88 6.40
C VAL A 69 -2.25 7.05 6.76
N ALA A 70 -1.40 7.19 5.73
CA ALA A 70 0.03 7.40 5.92
C ALA A 70 0.31 8.62 6.79
N GLU A 71 -0.39 9.71 6.52
CA GLU A 71 -0.22 10.94 7.28
C GLU A 71 -0.60 10.74 8.75
N ARG A 72 -1.72 10.06 9.00
CA ARG A 72 -2.15 9.78 10.38
C ARG A 72 -1.15 8.88 11.12
N LEU A 73 -0.52 7.96 10.41
CA LEU A 73 0.42 7.01 11.01
C LEU A 73 1.85 7.54 11.07
N GLY A 74 2.16 8.63 10.37
CA GLY A 74 3.52 9.12 10.26
C GLY A 74 4.40 8.20 9.43
N MET A 75 3.82 7.50 8.44
CA MET A 75 4.54 6.55 7.60
C MET A 75 4.67 7.09 6.19
N GLN A 76 5.68 6.59 5.46
CA GLN A 76 5.78 6.79 4.02
C GLN A 76 5.06 5.65 3.34
N VAL A 77 4.03 5.98 2.56
CA VAL A 77 3.23 4.98 1.86
C VAL A 77 3.14 5.36 0.40
N THR A 78 3.43 4.40 -0.48
CA THR A 78 3.27 4.59 -1.92
C THR A 78 2.45 3.44 -2.49
N LEU A 79 1.57 3.75 -3.43
CA LEU A 79 0.82 2.76 -4.19
C LEU A 79 1.06 3.04 -5.66
N GLN A 80 1.57 2.07 -6.39
CA GLN A 80 1.87 2.20 -7.81
C GLN A 80 1.38 0.96 -8.54
N ARG A 81 0.89 1.14 -9.77
CA ARG A 81 0.57 0.00 -10.62
C ARG A 81 1.83 -0.85 -10.78
N GLU A 82 1.66 -2.15 -10.83
CA GLU A 82 2.78 -3.09 -10.83
C GLU A 82 3.77 -2.81 -11.99
N ASP A 83 3.27 -2.55 -13.18
CA ASP A 83 4.12 -2.27 -14.33
C ASP A 83 4.93 -0.99 -14.16
N VAL A 84 4.32 0.05 -13.56
CA VAL A 84 5.01 1.30 -13.26
C VAL A 84 6.10 1.07 -12.21
N PHE A 85 5.76 0.32 -11.16
CA PHE A 85 6.71 0.00 -10.10
C PHE A 85 7.93 -0.73 -10.67
N ARG A 86 7.70 -1.76 -11.50
CA ARG A 86 8.78 -2.53 -12.10
C ARG A 86 9.65 -1.67 -13.01
N PHE A 87 9.03 -0.78 -13.77
CA PHE A 87 9.76 0.14 -14.65
C PHE A 87 10.70 1.04 -13.83
N MET A 88 10.21 1.59 -12.73
CA MET A 88 10.97 2.52 -11.89
C MET A 88 12.12 1.85 -11.13
N HIS A 89 11.99 0.55 -10.85
CA HIS A 89 12.97 -0.20 -10.06
C HIS A 89 13.78 -1.19 -10.89
N ARG A 90 13.78 -1.01 -12.19
CA ARG A 90 14.52 -1.87 -13.10
C ARG A 90 16.00 -1.55 -13.03
N VAL A 91 16.80 -2.59 -13.01
CA VAL A 91 18.26 -2.46 -12.96
C VAL A 91 18.85 -2.59 -14.38
#